data_17868c1ed2507110096ebac4f6b1d563
#
_entry.id   17868c1ed2507110096ebac4f6b1d563
#
_cell.length_a   1.000
_cell.length_b   1.000
_cell.length_c   1.000
_cell.angle_alpha   90.00
_cell.angle_beta   90.00
_cell.angle_gamma   90.00
#
_symmetry.space_group_name_H-M   'P 1'
#
loop_
_entity.id
_entity.type
_entity.pdbx_description
1 polymer ?
#
loop_
_entity_poly.entity_id
_entity_poly.type
_entity_poly.pdbx_seq_one_letter_code
_entity_poly.pdbx_strand_id
1 'polypeptide(L)'
;MNIRALTGFLDPGWPLEPRLIASMATGLKAAREALGEAGYTVQTLRLATPPPAEMTKRVPPGDRVDLAGQLEAECFVQGLDYAALGPVLPDEPDGFGTIPEILAATENVFASALFADPEGGLNLQAAAAIGQVIHRVSTISENGFANLRFAALANVPPGSPFFPAAYHRVGMPAMAVATEAAELAVDALRDVPSPATARRRLVSMIEAHAASITRVIQPIATENETRFLGIDFSMAPYPEHMRSLGTALEDFGVPAVGLSGTAAAFAYLADCLDQAQFQRTGFCALFLPVLEDATLAR
;
A
#
# COMPACT_ATOMS: atom_id res chain seq x y z
N MET A 1 9.10 -14.80 -3.65
CA MET A 1 8.56 -13.48 -3.26
C MET A 1 7.13 -13.35 -3.79
N ASN A 2 6.22 -12.84 -2.97
CA ASN A 2 4.85 -12.58 -3.36
C ASN A 2 4.64 -11.10 -3.71
N ILE A 3 3.64 -10.83 -4.55
CA ILE A 3 3.12 -9.49 -4.80
C ILE A 3 1.87 -9.33 -3.95
N ARG A 4 1.92 -8.40 -2.97
CA ARG A 4 0.82 -8.10 -2.06
C ARG A 4 -0.38 -7.54 -2.79
N ALA A 5 -0.12 -6.63 -3.74
CA ALA A 5 -1.17 -6.00 -4.53
C ALA A 5 -0.67 -5.48 -5.88
N LEU A 6 -1.56 -5.55 -6.87
CA LEU A 6 -1.57 -4.67 -8.03
C LEU A 6 -2.64 -3.61 -7.80
N THR A 7 -2.23 -2.35 -7.75
CA THR A 7 -3.14 -1.22 -7.50
C THR A 7 -3.27 -0.38 -8.75
N GLY A 8 -4.49 -0.25 -9.26
CA GLY A 8 -4.87 0.71 -10.28
C GLY A 8 -5.25 2.05 -9.63
N PHE A 9 -4.87 3.12 -10.27
CA PHE A 9 -5.13 4.49 -9.83
C PHE A 9 -5.90 5.22 -10.92
N LEU A 10 -7.11 5.67 -10.63
CA LEU A 10 -7.91 6.43 -11.58
C LEU A 10 -8.93 7.32 -10.86
N ASP A 11 -9.35 8.37 -11.55
CA ASP A 11 -10.54 9.15 -11.19
C ASP A 11 -11.75 8.50 -11.85
N PRO A 12 -12.65 7.84 -11.09
CA PRO A 12 -13.79 7.14 -11.65
C PRO A 12 -14.93 8.09 -12.05
N GLY A 13 -14.80 9.42 -11.85
CA GLY A 13 -15.83 10.42 -12.05
C GLY A 13 -16.90 10.44 -10.97
N TRP A 14 -17.73 11.52 -11.01
CA TRP A 14 -18.95 11.62 -10.20
C TRP A 14 -20.06 12.31 -10.99
N PRO A 15 -21.21 11.66 -11.31
CA PRO A 15 -21.52 10.24 -11.02
C PRO A 15 -20.49 9.28 -11.58
N LEU A 16 -20.34 8.13 -10.91
CA LEU A 16 -19.36 7.14 -11.24
C LEU A 16 -19.52 6.63 -12.68
N GLU A 17 -18.39 6.47 -13.41
CA GLU A 17 -18.35 5.95 -14.77
C GLU A 17 -17.83 4.49 -14.78
N PRO A 18 -18.72 3.47 -14.80
CA PRO A 18 -18.33 2.05 -14.68
C PRO A 18 -17.31 1.59 -15.72
N ARG A 19 -17.39 2.14 -16.94
CA ARG A 19 -16.46 1.78 -18.03
C ARG A 19 -14.99 2.08 -17.73
N LEU A 20 -14.72 3.14 -16.93
CA LEU A 20 -13.34 3.48 -16.55
C LEU A 20 -12.77 2.44 -15.60
N ILE A 21 -13.58 1.96 -14.64
CA ILE A 21 -13.21 0.90 -13.71
C ILE A 21 -13.03 -0.42 -14.44
N ALA A 22 -13.94 -0.74 -15.39
CA ALA A 22 -13.84 -1.96 -16.21
C ALA A 22 -12.55 -2.00 -17.05
N SER A 23 -12.18 -0.86 -17.65
CA SER A 23 -10.92 -0.74 -18.41
C SER A 23 -9.69 -0.98 -17.52
N MET A 24 -9.63 -0.33 -16.36
CA MET A 24 -8.56 -0.54 -15.39
C MET A 24 -8.50 -2.00 -14.91
N ALA A 25 -9.63 -2.59 -14.57
CA ALA A 25 -9.71 -3.98 -14.12
C ALA A 25 -9.21 -4.96 -15.18
N THR A 26 -9.46 -4.69 -16.47
CA THR A 26 -8.95 -5.49 -17.58
C THR A 26 -7.41 -5.48 -17.58
N GLY A 27 -6.79 -4.32 -17.48
CA GLY A 27 -5.33 -4.18 -17.41
C GLY A 27 -4.73 -4.86 -16.18
N LEU A 28 -5.36 -4.70 -15.00
CA LEU A 28 -4.89 -5.35 -13.77
C LEU A 28 -4.98 -6.88 -13.82
N LYS A 29 -6.05 -7.43 -14.43
CA LYS A 29 -6.20 -8.88 -14.63
C LYS A 29 -5.15 -9.43 -15.57
N ALA A 30 -4.91 -8.76 -16.70
CA ALA A 30 -3.85 -9.13 -17.63
C ALA A 30 -2.46 -9.09 -16.95
N ALA A 31 -2.19 -8.07 -16.16
CA ALA A 31 -0.95 -7.97 -15.40
C ALA A 31 -0.80 -9.08 -14.35
N ARG A 32 -1.88 -9.46 -13.65
CA ARG A 32 -1.87 -10.59 -12.70
C ARG A 32 -1.55 -11.91 -13.39
N GLU A 33 -2.17 -12.17 -14.54
CA GLU A 33 -1.95 -13.38 -15.33
C GLU A 33 -0.50 -13.49 -15.81
N ALA A 34 0.01 -12.43 -16.42
CA ALA A 34 1.40 -12.38 -16.91
C ALA A 34 2.44 -12.48 -15.79
N LEU A 35 2.16 -11.90 -14.62
CA LEU A 35 3.01 -12.07 -13.44
C LEU A 35 2.96 -13.52 -12.92
N GLY A 36 1.79 -14.17 -12.98
CA GLY A 36 1.64 -15.59 -12.67
C GLY A 36 2.49 -16.48 -13.57
N GLU A 37 2.50 -16.23 -14.87
CA GLU A 37 3.36 -16.92 -15.84
C GLU A 37 4.86 -16.68 -15.57
N ALA A 38 5.21 -15.49 -15.04
CA ALA A 38 6.57 -15.15 -14.62
C ALA A 38 6.95 -15.71 -13.23
N GLY A 39 6.06 -16.48 -12.58
CA GLY A 39 6.31 -17.14 -11.30
C GLY A 39 5.99 -16.30 -10.05
N TYR A 40 5.22 -15.21 -10.17
CA TYR A 40 4.78 -14.41 -9.04
C TYR A 40 3.32 -14.69 -8.67
N THR A 41 3.05 -14.84 -7.38
CA THR A 41 1.69 -14.88 -6.87
C THR A 41 1.23 -13.46 -6.54
N VAL A 42 0.17 -12.99 -7.20
CA VAL A 42 -0.49 -11.71 -6.90
C VAL A 42 -1.68 -11.98 -5.98
N GLN A 43 -1.63 -11.46 -4.75
CA GLN A 43 -2.65 -11.74 -3.74
C GLN A 43 -3.95 -10.98 -4.02
N THR A 44 -3.87 -9.68 -4.35
CA THR A 44 -5.06 -8.83 -4.54
C THR A 44 -4.92 -7.85 -5.70
N LEU A 45 -6.06 -7.54 -6.35
CA LEU A 45 -6.24 -6.44 -7.28
C LEU A 45 -7.02 -5.33 -6.60
N ARG A 46 -6.50 -4.10 -6.66
CA ARG A 46 -7.03 -2.97 -5.91
C ARG A 46 -7.23 -1.74 -6.80
N LEU A 47 -8.16 -0.87 -6.40
CA LEU A 47 -8.42 0.40 -7.05
C LEU A 47 -8.29 1.54 -6.04
N ALA A 48 -7.56 2.61 -6.39
CA ALA A 48 -7.43 3.81 -5.56
C ALA A 48 -7.85 5.05 -6.34
N THR A 49 -8.67 5.90 -5.72
CA THR A 49 -9.18 7.14 -6.30
C THR A 49 -8.37 8.36 -5.83
N PRO A 50 -8.51 9.53 -6.48
CA PRO A 50 -8.07 10.79 -5.89
C PRO A 50 -8.81 11.11 -4.59
N PRO A 51 -8.33 12.09 -3.79
CA PRO A 51 -9.14 12.72 -2.76
C PRO A 51 -10.50 13.14 -3.34
N PRO A 52 -11.64 12.84 -2.70
CA PRO A 52 -12.97 13.22 -3.23
C PRO A 52 -13.11 14.72 -3.50
N ALA A 53 -12.39 15.57 -2.77
CA ALA A 53 -12.34 17.00 -2.99
C ALA A 53 -11.57 17.42 -4.24
N GLU A 54 -10.65 16.59 -4.71
CA GLU A 54 -9.77 16.85 -5.85
C GLU A 54 -10.16 16.06 -7.11
N MET A 55 -11.18 15.21 -7.05
CA MET A 55 -11.68 14.52 -8.25
C MET A 55 -12.08 15.55 -9.32
N THR A 56 -11.94 15.19 -10.59
CA THR A 56 -12.28 16.05 -11.73
C THR A 56 -13.65 16.72 -11.56
N LYS A 57 -14.58 16.00 -10.96
CA LYS A 57 -15.81 16.54 -10.43
C LYS A 57 -15.84 16.31 -8.92
N ARG A 58 -15.61 17.39 -8.18
CA ARG A 58 -15.56 17.36 -6.72
C ARG A 58 -16.79 16.66 -6.11
N VAL A 59 -16.53 15.77 -5.16
CA VAL A 59 -17.59 15.07 -4.40
C VAL A 59 -17.76 15.72 -3.04
N PRO A 60 -18.93 16.35 -2.78
CA PRO A 60 -19.18 16.95 -1.48
C PRO A 60 -19.25 15.89 -0.38
N PRO A 61 -19.01 16.25 0.90
CA PRO A 61 -19.07 15.30 2.01
C PRO A 61 -20.34 14.46 2.06
N GLY A 62 -21.51 15.05 1.78
CA GLY A 62 -22.80 14.36 1.80
C GLY A 62 -22.95 13.22 0.79
N ASP A 63 -22.19 13.22 -0.29
CA ASP A 63 -22.28 12.21 -1.36
C ASP A 63 -21.20 11.11 -1.23
N ARG A 64 -20.26 11.24 -0.28
CA ARG A 64 -19.10 10.33 -0.20
C ARG A 64 -19.45 8.90 0.21
N VAL A 65 -20.47 8.72 1.01
CA VAL A 65 -20.98 7.39 1.37
C VAL A 65 -21.58 6.70 0.15
N ASP A 66 -22.36 7.43 -0.65
CA ASP A 66 -22.93 6.90 -1.90
C ASP A 66 -21.83 6.58 -2.92
N LEU A 67 -20.83 7.44 -3.07
CA LEU A 67 -19.66 7.16 -3.90
C LEU A 67 -18.97 5.87 -3.46
N ALA A 68 -18.71 5.70 -2.16
CA ALA A 68 -18.06 4.53 -1.62
C ALA A 68 -18.83 3.23 -1.91
N GLY A 69 -20.15 3.25 -1.69
CA GLY A 69 -21.03 2.11 -1.98
C GLY A 69 -21.08 1.75 -3.46
N GLN A 70 -21.18 2.76 -4.35
CA GLN A 70 -21.15 2.53 -5.80
C GLN A 70 -19.78 2.01 -6.26
N LEU A 71 -18.67 2.55 -5.71
CA LEU A 71 -17.33 2.11 -6.02
C LEU A 71 -17.09 0.67 -5.59
N GLU A 72 -17.53 0.29 -4.38
CA GLU A 72 -17.45 -1.09 -3.89
C GLU A 72 -18.21 -2.06 -4.80
N ALA A 73 -19.46 -1.72 -5.13
CA ALA A 73 -20.30 -2.55 -6.00
C ALA A 73 -19.68 -2.74 -7.38
N GLU A 74 -19.15 -1.68 -7.98
CA GLU A 74 -18.51 -1.77 -9.29
C GLU A 74 -17.18 -2.57 -9.22
N CYS A 75 -16.36 -2.35 -8.19
CA CYS A 75 -15.14 -3.15 -7.98
C CYS A 75 -15.47 -4.65 -7.86
N PHE A 76 -16.52 -5.00 -7.13
CA PHE A 76 -17.00 -6.38 -7.02
C PHE A 76 -17.41 -6.96 -8.38
N VAL A 77 -18.20 -6.23 -9.16
CA VAL A 77 -18.61 -6.65 -10.52
C VAL A 77 -17.39 -6.87 -11.42
N GLN A 78 -16.38 -6.01 -11.29
CA GLN A 78 -15.16 -6.10 -12.08
C GLN A 78 -14.12 -7.08 -11.50
N GLY A 79 -14.41 -7.77 -10.39
CA GLY A 79 -13.50 -8.74 -9.77
C GLY A 79 -12.23 -8.09 -9.20
N LEU A 80 -12.34 -6.87 -8.71
CA LEU A 80 -11.34 -6.19 -7.89
C LEU A 80 -11.64 -6.46 -6.41
N ASP A 81 -10.60 -6.75 -5.63
CA ASP A 81 -10.78 -7.19 -4.25
C ASP A 81 -11.10 -6.04 -3.30
N TYR A 82 -10.47 -4.87 -3.51
CA TYR A 82 -10.58 -3.72 -2.61
C TYR A 82 -10.56 -2.40 -3.36
N ALA A 83 -11.21 -1.39 -2.79
CA ALA A 83 -11.13 0.00 -3.22
C ALA A 83 -10.60 0.90 -2.10
N ALA A 84 -9.89 1.97 -2.44
CA ALA A 84 -9.54 3.04 -1.51
C ALA A 84 -10.04 4.36 -2.06
N LEU A 85 -10.82 5.09 -1.24
CA LEU A 85 -11.05 6.50 -1.47
C LEU A 85 -9.81 7.29 -1.07
N GLY A 86 -9.42 8.25 -1.90
CA GLY A 86 -8.35 9.17 -1.57
C GLY A 86 -8.60 9.88 -0.23
N PRO A 87 -7.54 10.41 0.40
CA PRO A 87 -7.63 10.95 1.75
C PRO A 87 -8.55 12.16 1.85
N VAL A 88 -9.16 12.30 3.02
CA VAL A 88 -9.69 13.61 3.45
C VAL A 88 -8.50 14.54 3.67
N LEU A 89 -8.58 15.74 3.08
CA LEU A 89 -7.51 16.73 3.14
C LEU A 89 -7.58 17.56 4.44
N PRO A 90 -6.46 18.14 4.91
CA PRO A 90 -6.42 18.88 6.17
C PRO A 90 -7.31 20.13 6.21
N ASP A 91 -7.65 20.70 5.06
CA ASP A 91 -8.50 21.89 4.90
C ASP A 91 -9.99 21.55 4.67
N GLU A 92 -10.38 20.27 4.86
CA GLU A 92 -11.75 19.79 4.73
C GLU A 92 -12.35 19.32 6.08
N PRO A 93 -12.66 20.21 7.02
CA PRO A 93 -13.11 19.83 8.36
C PRO A 93 -14.37 18.94 8.34
N ASP A 94 -15.28 19.15 7.40
CA ASP A 94 -16.52 18.36 7.26
C ASP A 94 -16.28 16.97 6.66
N GLY A 95 -15.13 16.75 6.02
CA GLY A 95 -14.78 15.48 5.40
C GLY A 95 -14.45 14.38 6.41
N PHE A 96 -13.86 14.72 7.55
CA PHE A 96 -13.43 13.72 8.56
C PHE A 96 -14.61 12.92 9.13
N GLY A 97 -15.77 13.60 9.30
CA GLY A 97 -16.98 12.97 9.80
C GLY A 97 -17.55 11.87 8.89
N THR A 98 -17.27 11.91 7.59
CA THR A 98 -17.76 10.94 6.61
C THR A 98 -17.03 9.60 6.66
N ILE A 99 -15.78 9.56 7.16
CA ILE A 99 -14.97 8.34 7.17
C ILE A 99 -15.63 7.20 7.97
N PRO A 100 -16.07 7.39 9.24
CA PRO A 100 -16.76 6.33 9.95
C PRO A 100 -18.06 5.86 9.26
N GLU A 101 -18.76 6.75 8.58
CA GLU A 101 -19.99 6.43 7.85
C GLU A 101 -19.69 5.58 6.61
N ILE A 102 -18.64 5.91 5.85
CA ILE A 102 -18.15 5.10 4.73
C ILE A 102 -17.77 3.69 5.20
N LEU A 103 -16.98 3.60 6.27
CA LEU A 103 -16.50 2.31 6.78
C LEU A 103 -17.61 1.47 7.40
N ALA A 104 -18.67 2.09 7.92
CA ALA A 104 -19.85 1.39 8.41
C ALA A 104 -20.77 0.90 7.26
N ALA A 105 -20.80 1.60 6.13
CA ALA A 105 -21.65 1.28 4.99
C ALA A 105 -21.02 0.31 3.98
N THR A 106 -19.72 0.01 4.10
CA THR A 106 -18.95 -0.80 3.15
C THR A 106 -18.12 -1.86 3.86
N GLU A 107 -17.74 -2.93 3.14
CA GLU A 107 -16.89 -4.01 3.67
C GLU A 107 -15.47 -3.98 3.10
N ASN A 108 -15.32 -3.58 1.82
CA ASN A 108 -14.07 -3.67 1.06
C ASN A 108 -13.53 -2.29 0.62
N VAL A 109 -14.11 -1.20 1.15
CA VAL A 109 -13.60 0.15 0.93
C VAL A 109 -12.70 0.57 2.08
N PHE A 110 -11.56 1.14 1.72
CA PHE A 110 -10.57 1.71 2.61
C PHE A 110 -10.61 3.23 2.54
N ALA A 111 -10.33 3.88 3.64
CA ALA A 111 -10.31 5.33 3.74
C ALA A 111 -9.05 5.82 4.44
N SER A 112 -8.68 7.05 4.18
CA SER A 112 -7.55 7.69 4.83
C SER A 112 -7.79 9.18 5.05
N ALA A 113 -6.94 9.81 5.85
CA ALA A 113 -6.96 11.24 6.08
C ALA A 113 -5.54 11.78 6.25
N LEU A 114 -5.23 12.90 5.60
CA LEU A 114 -3.96 13.60 5.73
C LEU A 114 -3.99 14.55 6.92
N PHE A 115 -2.91 14.57 7.71
CA PHE A 115 -2.70 15.57 8.75
C PHE A 115 -1.35 16.27 8.65
N ALA A 116 -0.48 15.81 7.75
CA ALA A 116 0.77 16.47 7.45
C ALA A 116 1.21 16.20 6.02
N ASP A 117 1.73 17.20 5.35
CA ASP A 117 2.37 17.11 4.04
C ASP A 117 3.62 17.99 3.99
N PRO A 118 4.52 17.80 3.00
CA PRO A 118 5.78 18.56 2.93
C PRO A 118 5.61 20.08 2.73
N GLU A 119 4.48 20.51 2.17
CA GLU A 119 4.21 21.93 1.85
C GLU A 119 3.50 22.64 3.01
N GLY A 120 2.44 22.02 3.55
CA GLY A 120 1.62 22.56 4.63
C GLY A 120 2.14 22.25 6.02
N GLY A 121 3.06 21.28 6.16
CA GLY A 121 3.57 20.82 7.44
C GLY A 121 2.51 20.06 8.26
N LEU A 122 2.62 20.15 9.59
CA LEU A 122 1.73 19.46 10.53
C LEU A 122 0.47 20.29 10.81
N ASN A 123 -0.70 19.75 10.51
CA ASN A 123 -2.00 20.34 10.87
C ASN A 123 -2.55 19.68 12.15
N LEU A 124 -2.49 20.39 13.28
CA LEU A 124 -2.93 19.88 14.57
C LEU A 124 -4.46 19.71 14.66
N GLN A 125 -5.24 20.52 13.93
CA GLN A 125 -6.69 20.38 13.91
C GLN A 125 -7.10 19.10 13.17
N ALA A 126 -6.49 18.83 12.01
CA ALA A 126 -6.68 17.57 11.29
C ALA A 126 -6.23 16.37 12.14
N ALA A 127 -5.09 16.46 12.82
CA ALA A 127 -4.62 15.40 13.72
C ALA A 127 -5.63 15.11 14.85
N ALA A 128 -6.22 16.15 15.46
CA ALA A 128 -7.25 15.98 16.48
C ALA A 128 -8.54 15.36 15.90
N ALA A 129 -8.98 15.79 14.71
CA ALA A 129 -10.14 15.21 14.03
C ALA A 129 -9.92 13.73 13.69
N ILE A 130 -8.73 13.37 13.21
CA ILE A 130 -8.33 11.98 12.94
C ILE A 130 -8.37 11.13 14.22
N GLY A 131 -7.93 11.66 15.35
CA GLY A 131 -8.06 10.97 16.64
C GLY A 131 -9.52 10.62 16.98
N GLN A 132 -10.46 11.53 16.70
CA GLN A 132 -11.89 11.27 16.86
C GLN A 132 -12.41 10.24 15.84
N VAL A 133 -11.92 10.27 14.59
CA VAL A 133 -12.25 9.26 13.58
C VAL A 133 -11.83 7.87 14.04
N ILE A 134 -10.59 7.69 14.50
CA ILE A 134 -10.07 6.41 15.01
C ILE A 134 -10.95 5.88 16.14
N HIS A 135 -11.32 6.75 17.09
CA HIS A 135 -12.20 6.37 18.19
C HIS A 135 -13.60 5.93 17.70
N ARG A 136 -14.21 6.68 16.80
CA ARG A 136 -15.53 6.31 16.22
C ARG A 136 -15.44 5.01 15.41
N VAL A 137 -14.42 4.85 14.60
CA VAL A 137 -14.20 3.64 13.77
C VAL A 137 -13.99 2.40 14.65
N SER A 138 -13.34 2.52 15.81
CA SER A 138 -13.13 1.40 16.72
C SER A 138 -14.41 0.79 17.28
N THR A 139 -15.54 1.49 17.19
CA THR A 139 -16.86 1.02 17.67
C THR A 139 -17.74 0.41 16.56
N ILE A 140 -17.31 0.45 15.30
CA ILE A 140 -18.09 -0.09 14.16
C ILE A 140 -18.12 -1.63 14.18
N SER A 141 -17.02 -2.25 14.57
CA SER A 141 -16.90 -3.71 14.62
C SER A 141 -16.29 -4.16 15.95
N GLU A 142 -16.49 -5.44 16.28
CA GLU A 142 -15.86 -6.04 17.45
C GLU A 142 -14.33 -5.90 17.38
N ASN A 143 -13.70 -5.71 18.55
CA ASN A 143 -12.25 -5.58 18.71
C ASN A 143 -11.60 -4.44 17.90
N GLY A 144 -12.37 -3.47 17.39
CA GLY A 144 -11.85 -2.36 16.63
C GLY A 144 -11.33 -2.70 15.24
N PHE A 145 -11.70 -3.86 14.69
CA PHE A 145 -11.21 -4.36 13.39
C PHE A 145 -11.48 -3.40 12.22
N ALA A 146 -12.52 -2.57 12.28
CA ALA A 146 -12.79 -1.56 11.26
C ALA A 146 -11.61 -0.58 11.07
N ASN A 147 -10.79 -0.35 12.11
CA ASN A 147 -9.60 0.49 11.99
C ASN A 147 -8.51 -0.07 11.05
N LEU A 148 -8.55 -1.36 10.70
CA LEU A 148 -7.65 -1.92 9.66
C LEU A 148 -7.93 -1.32 8.28
N ARG A 149 -9.11 -0.74 8.06
CA ARG A 149 -9.47 -0.09 6.81
C ARG A 149 -9.25 1.43 6.81
N PHE A 150 -8.62 1.97 7.86
CA PHE A 150 -8.34 3.40 7.99
C PHE A 150 -6.85 3.67 8.21
N ALA A 151 -6.32 4.73 7.59
CA ALA A 151 -4.98 5.25 7.87
C ALA A 151 -4.96 6.77 8.08
N ALA A 152 -4.24 7.19 9.10
CA ALA A 152 -3.78 8.57 9.28
C ALA A 152 -2.47 8.77 8.51
N LEU A 153 -2.42 9.74 7.60
CA LEU A 153 -1.30 9.94 6.68
C LEU A 153 -0.47 11.17 7.05
N ALA A 154 0.84 10.99 7.10
CA ALA A 154 1.82 12.05 7.21
C ALA A 154 2.87 11.91 6.12
N ASN A 155 3.01 12.90 5.26
CA ASN A 155 3.99 12.94 4.16
C ASN A 155 3.91 11.74 3.20
N VAL A 156 2.72 11.17 3.00
CA VAL A 156 2.48 10.09 2.05
C VAL A 156 2.13 10.69 0.69
N PRO A 157 2.94 10.50 -0.35
CA PRO A 157 2.64 10.99 -1.69
C PRO A 157 1.58 10.13 -2.38
N PRO A 158 0.87 10.67 -3.39
CA PRO A 158 -0.01 9.89 -4.25
C PRO A 158 0.78 8.81 -5.02
N GLY A 159 0.11 7.70 -5.36
CA GLY A 159 0.72 6.59 -6.10
C GLY A 159 1.33 5.49 -5.24
N SER A 160 1.22 5.58 -3.90
CA SER A 160 1.54 4.45 -3.03
C SER A 160 0.51 3.33 -3.23
N PRO A 161 0.93 2.07 -3.52
CA PRO A 161 -0.01 0.98 -3.76
C PRO A 161 -0.50 0.29 -2.49
N PHE A 162 0.04 0.61 -1.32
CA PHE A 162 -0.36 -0.01 -0.05
C PHE A 162 -1.63 0.62 0.53
N PHE A 163 -2.63 -0.20 0.82
CA PHE A 163 -3.85 0.19 1.52
C PHE A 163 -3.64 0.16 3.04
N PRO A 164 -4.30 1.07 3.77
CA PRO A 164 -5.27 2.12 3.39
C PRO A 164 -4.65 3.42 2.85
N ALA A 165 -3.34 3.52 2.66
CA ALA A 165 -2.65 4.77 2.33
C ALA A 165 -2.67 5.11 0.82
N ALA A 166 -3.19 4.22 -0.02
CA ALA A 166 -3.18 4.39 -1.46
C ALA A 166 -4.17 5.47 -1.92
N TYR A 167 -3.70 6.36 -2.77
CA TYR A 167 -4.54 7.32 -3.46
C TYR A 167 -3.92 7.80 -4.78
N HIS A 168 -4.76 8.32 -5.65
CA HIS A 168 -4.38 8.84 -6.96
C HIS A 168 -4.18 10.36 -6.92
N ARG A 169 -3.37 10.87 -7.82
CA ARG A 169 -3.42 12.28 -8.25
C ARG A 169 -4.26 12.34 -9.52
N VAL A 170 -5.17 13.30 -9.62
CA VAL A 170 -5.96 13.51 -10.85
C VAL A 170 -5.03 13.58 -12.08
N GLY A 171 -5.42 12.92 -13.16
CA GLY A 171 -4.66 12.86 -14.39
C GLY A 171 -4.74 11.50 -15.09
N MET A 172 -3.70 11.13 -15.80
CA MET A 172 -3.64 9.85 -16.52
C MET A 172 -3.74 8.68 -15.56
N PRO A 173 -4.61 7.68 -15.84
CA PRO A 173 -4.68 6.46 -15.06
C PRO A 173 -3.32 5.79 -14.92
N ALA A 174 -3.11 5.11 -13.80
CA ALA A 174 -1.82 4.50 -13.52
C ALA A 174 -1.97 3.16 -12.79
N MET A 175 -0.90 2.37 -12.75
CA MET A 175 -0.81 1.16 -11.95
C MET A 175 0.53 1.06 -11.23
N ALA A 176 0.53 0.42 -10.07
CA ALA A 176 1.74 0.15 -9.29
C ALA A 176 1.67 -1.21 -8.60
N VAL A 177 2.84 -1.70 -8.22
CA VAL A 177 3.03 -2.98 -7.53
C VAL A 177 3.43 -2.73 -6.09
N ALA A 178 2.78 -3.43 -5.16
CA ALA A 178 3.22 -3.57 -3.77
C ALA A 178 3.75 -4.98 -3.52
N THR A 179 4.97 -5.09 -2.98
CA THR A 179 5.57 -6.39 -2.69
C THR A 179 5.32 -6.85 -1.25
N GLU A 180 5.47 -8.16 -1.03
CA GLU A 180 5.59 -8.79 0.28
C GLU A 180 6.94 -9.50 0.25
N ALA A 181 7.99 -8.80 0.69
CA ALA A 181 9.37 -9.15 0.36
C ALA A 181 10.26 -9.48 1.59
N ALA A 182 9.68 -9.69 2.79
CA ALA A 182 10.46 -10.03 3.99
C ALA A 182 11.26 -11.32 3.84
N GLU A 183 10.78 -12.30 3.06
CA GLU A 183 11.53 -13.54 2.78
C GLU A 183 12.87 -13.29 2.10
N LEU A 184 12.98 -12.23 1.26
CA LEU A 184 14.26 -11.90 0.62
C LEU A 184 15.31 -11.47 1.66
N ALA A 185 14.87 -10.78 2.72
CA ALA A 185 15.77 -10.44 3.82
C ALA A 185 16.23 -11.70 4.57
N VAL A 186 15.30 -12.63 4.86
CA VAL A 186 15.65 -13.92 5.50
C VAL A 186 16.67 -14.68 4.65
N ASP A 187 16.42 -14.83 3.35
CA ASP A 187 17.30 -15.55 2.44
C ASP A 187 18.66 -14.86 2.27
N ALA A 188 18.66 -13.53 2.21
CA ALA A 188 19.89 -12.77 1.98
C ALA A 188 20.81 -12.71 3.19
N LEU A 189 20.27 -12.78 4.42
CA LEU A 189 21.00 -12.61 5.66
C LEU A 189 21.46 -13.95 6.29
N ARG A 190 20.84 -15.05 5.89
CA ARG A 190 21.14 -16.37 6.43
C ARG A 190 22.50 -16.87 5.93
N ASP A 191 23.31 -17.41 6.85
CA ASP A 191 24.58 -18.10 6.58
C ASP A 191 25.57 -17.28 5.72
N VAL A 192 25.64 -15.98 5.96
CA VAL A 192 26.55 -15.09 5.21
C VAL A 192 27.82 -14.78 6.01
N PRO A 193 28.99 -14.72 5.34
CA PRO A 193 30.27 -14.52 6.02
C PRO A 193 30.47 -13.07 6.52
N SER A 194 29.71 -12.11 6.04
CA SER A 194 29.87 -10.70 6.44
C SER A 194 28.64 -9.85 6.06
N PRO A 195 28.41 -8.72 6.77
CA PRO A 195 27.41 -7.75 6.40
C PRO A 195 27.54 -7.22 4.96
N ALA A 196 28.77 -7.00 4.49
CA ALA A 196 29.00 -6.55 3.12
C ALA A 196 28.52 -7.58 2.07
N THR A 197 28.64 -8.86 2.36
CA THR A 197 28.13 -9.92 1.47
C THR A 197 26.62 -10.02 1.52
N ALA A 198 26.02 -9.92 2.71
CA ALA A 198 24.56 -9.88 2.87
C ALA A 198 23.93 -8.72 2.08
N ARG A 199 24.52 -7.52 2.20
CA ARG A 199 24.07 -6.33 1.45
C ARG A 199 24.07 -6.56 -0.05
N ARG A 200 25.21 -6.99 -0.62
CA ARG A 200 25.29 -7.25 -2.07
C ARG A 200 24.26 -8.28 -2.52
N ARG A 201 24.06 -9.34 -1.72
CA ARG A 201 23.07 -10.38 -2.02
C ARG A 201 21.65 -9.82 -2.01
N LEU A 202 21.25 -9.09 -0.97
CA LEU A 202 19.92 -8.52 -0.86
C LEU A 202 19.63 -7.49 -1.95
N VAL A 203 20.56 -6.55 -2.19
CA VAL A 203 20.42 -5.55 -3.27
C VAL A 203 20.25 -6.22 -4.63
N SER A 204 21.10 -7.20 -4.95
CA SER A 204 21.01 -7.93 -6.22
C SER A 204 19.70 -8.70 -6.38
N MET A 205 19.16 -9.29 -5.29
CA MET A 205 17.86 -9.97 -5.32
C MET A 205 16.73 -8.99 -5.57
N ILE A 206 16.71 -7.85 -4.89
CA ILE A 206 15.72 -6.78 -5.08
C ILE A 206 15.71 -6.30 -6.54
N GLU A 207 16.89 -5.96 -7.07
CA GLU A 207 17.03 -5.45 -8.44
C GLU A 207 16.60 -6.49 -9.49
N ALA A 208 16.94 -7.76 -9.28
CA ALA A 208 16.55 -8.84 -10.20
C ALA A 208 15.02 -9.02 -10.24
N HIS A 209 14.35 -9.03 -9.09
CA HIS A 209 12.90 -9.10 -9.03
C HIS A 209 12.25 -7.84 -9.60
N ALA A 210 12.76 -6.66 -9.26
CA ALA A 210 12.22 -5.40 -9.79
C ALA A 210 12.32 -5.32 -11.31
N ALA A 211 13.44 -5.73 -11.89
CA ALA A 211 13.63 -5.79 -13.34
C ALA A 211 12.67 -6.81 -14.00
N SER A 212 12.46 -7.96 -13.38
CA SER A 212 11.52 -8.96 -13.87
C SER A 212 10.07 -8.44 -13.87
N ILE A 213 9.61 -7.88 -12.75
CA ILE A 213 8.27 -7.31 -12.62
C ILE A 213 8.04 -6.16 -13.61
N THR A 214 9.01 -5.24 -13.71
CA THR A 214 8.92 -4.10 -14.65
C THR A 214 8.80 -4.57 -16.10
N ARG A 215 9.57 -5.59 -16.50
CA ARG A 215 9.51 -6.15 -17.86
C ARG A 215 8.14 -6.72 -18.20
N VAL A 216 7.45 -7.31 -17.22
CA VAL A 216 6.11 -7.88 -17.39
C VAL A 216 5.05 -6.77 -17.45
N ILE A 217 5.11 -5.80 -16.54
CA ILE A 217 4.01 -4.83 -16.38
C ILE A 217 4.08 -3.67 -17.37
N GLN A 218 5.27 -3.20 -17.71
CA GLN A 218 5.43 -2.01 -18.55
C GLN A 218 4.72 -2.10 -19.92
N PRO A 219 4.79 -3.22 -20.68
CA PRO A 219 4.04 -3.37 -21.92
C PRO A 219 2.53 -3.32 -21.69
N ILE A 220 2.04 -4.05 -20.68
CA ILE A 220 0.61 -4.14 -20.36
C ILE A 220 0.06 -2.75 -19.97
N ALA A 221 0.79 -2.00 -19.18
CA ALA A 221 0.42 -0.63 -18.83
C ALA A 221 0.30 0.26 -20.08
N THR A 222 1.24 0.15 -21.00
CA THR A 222 1.24 0.91 -22.27
C THR A 222 0.05 0.53 -23.15
N GLU A 223 -0.24 -0.77 -23.31
CA GLU A 223 -1.37 -1.27 -24.10
C GLU A 223 -2.73 -0.85 -23.54
N ASN A 224 -2.84 -0.68 -22.23
CA ASN A 224 -4.05 -0.24 -21.54
C ASN A 224 -4.10 1.28 -21.29
N GLU A 225 -3.27 2.06 -21.97
CA GLU A 225 -3.21 3.52 -21.83
C GLU A 225 -3.06 3.99 -20.37
N THR A 226 -2.33 3.22 -19.58
CA THR A 226 -2.02 3.52 -18.17
C THR A 226 -0.53 3.76 -17.98
N ARG A 227 -0.16 4.53 -16.96
CA ARG A 227 1.22 4.75 -16.59
C ARG A 227 1.65 3.75 -15.52
N PHE A 228 2.73 3.02 -15.73
CA PHE A 228 3.36 2.25 -14.65
C PHE A 228 4.14 3.20 -13.74
N LEU A 229 3.72 3.33 -12.47
CA LEU A 229 4.37 4.20 -11.49
C LEU A 229 5.65 3.59 -10.92
N GLY A 230 5.75 2.26 -10.94
CA GLY A 230 6.86 1.54 -10.36
C GLY A 230 6.44 0.54 -9.28
N ILE A 231 7.40 0.17 -8.46
CA ILE A 231 7.25 -0.85 -7.43
C ILE A 231 7.46 -0.21 -6.06
N ASP A 232 6.53 -0.41 -5.16
CA ASP A 232 6.76 -0.26 -3.74
C ASP A 232 7.36 -1.57 -3.22
N PHE A 233 8.67 -1.59 -3.15
CA PHE A 233 9.43 -2.77 -2.75
C PHE A 233 9.56 -2.83 -1.22
N SER A 234 8.44 -2.65 -0.52
CA SER A 234 8.43 -2.76 0.93
C SER A 234 8.63 -4.19 1.38
N MET A 235 9.44 -4.35 2.43
CA MET A 235 9.65 -5.63 3.09
C MET A 235 8.53 -5.86 4.10
N ALA A 236 7.31 -6.12 3.58
CA ALA A 236 6.16 -6.48 4.39
C ALA A 236 6.30 -7.95 4.83
N PRO A 237 6.17 -8.25 6.13
CA PRO A 237 6.23 -9.62 6.65
C PRO A 237 4.88 -10.33 6.51
N TYR A 238 4.92 -11.62 6.87
CA TYR A 238 3.75 -12.48 7.07
C TYR A 238 3.97 -13.30 8.36
N PRO A 239 2.96 -13.78 9.07
CA PRO A 239 3.12 -14.49 10.33
C PRO A 239 3.68 -15.94 10.16
N GLU A 240 4.77 -16.04 9.44
CA GLU A 240 5.58 -17.25 9.21
C GLU A 240 7.07 -16.92 9.38
N HIS A 241 7.85 -17.80 10.00
CA HIS A 241 9.27 -17.54 10.28
C HIS A 241 10.09 -17.19 9.04
N MET A 242 9.87 -17.88 7.92
CA MET A 242 10.59 -17.63 6.66
C MET A 242 10.17 -16.32 5.96
N ARG A 243 9.18 -15.62 6.47
CA ARG A 243 8.64 -14.37 5.94
C ARG A 243 8.58 -13.29 7.03
N SER A 244 9.46 -13.39 8.03
CA SER A 244 9.54 -12.51 9.19
C SER A 244 10.81 -11.68 9.13
N LEU A 245 10.70 -10.37 9.26
CA LEU A 245 11.86 -9.47 9.39
C LEU A 245 12.59 -9.71 10.71
N GLY A 246 11.85 -10.00 11.78
CA GLY A 246 12.46 -10.35 13.05
C GLY A 246 13.36 -11.59 12.93
N THR A 247 12.89 -12.64 12.23
CA THR A 247 13.71 -13.83 11.95
C THR A 247 14.97 -13.48 11.14
N ALA A 248 14.83 -12.65 10.10
CA ALA A 248 15.99 -12.21 9.31
C ALA A 248 17.07 -11.56 10.17
N LEU A 249 16.68 -10.76 11.17
CA LEU A 249 17.63 -10.11 12.07
C LEU A 249 18.28 -11.08 13.06
N GLU A 250 17.53 -12.04 13.57
CA GLU A 250 18.07 -13.05 14.47
C GLU A 250 19.04 -13.99 13.72
N ASP A 251 18.70 -14.42 12.51
CA ASP A 251 19.61 -15.15 11.63
C ASP A 251 20.86 -14.33 11.28
N PHE A 252 20.78 -13.01 11.25
CA PHE A 252 21.91 -12.11 11.00
C PHE A 252 22.79 -11.88 12.22
N GLY A 253 22.38 -12.36 13.42
CA GLY A 253 23.20 -12.34 14.64
C GLY A 253 22.69 -11.40 15.72
N VAL A 254 21.50 -10.83 15.59
CA VAL A 254 20.80 -10.17 16.72
C VAL A 254 20.31 -11.26 17.68
N PRO A 255 20.73 -11.28 18.97
CA PRO A 255 20.40 -12.40 19.87
C PRO A 255 18.88 -12.62 20.06
N ALA A 256 18.13 -11.55 20.11
CA ALA A 256 16.67 -11.53 20.00
C ALA A 256 16.22 -10.12 19.61
N VAL A 257 15.14 -10.02 18.85
CA VAL A 257 14.52 -8.73 18.50
C VAL A 257 14.09 -8.00 19.78
N GLY A 258 14.37 -6.70 19.85
CA GLY A 258 14.17 -5.87 21.05
C GLY A 258 15.44 -5.68 21.89
N LEU A 259 16.45 -6.54 21.75
CA LEU A 259 17.74 -6.40 22.41
C LEU A 259 18.67 -5.43 21.67
N SER A 260 19.84 -5.17 22.28
CA SER A 260 20.89 -4.33 21.69
C SER A 260 21.28 -4.82 20.29
N GLY A 261 21.38 -3.89 19.35
CA GLY A 261 21.67 -4.18 17.94
C GLY A 261 20.43 -4.21 17.04
N THR A 262 19.22 -4.41 17.56
CA THR A 262 17.98 -4.50 16.76
C THR A 262 17.77 -3.27 15.88
N ALA A 263 17.84 -2.06 16.44
CA ALA A 263 17.64 -0.84 15.67
C ALA A 263 18.71 -0.63 14.58
N ALA A 264 19.98 -0.98 14.88
CA ALA A 264 21.07 -0.93 13.91
C ALA A 264 20.87 -1.94 12.77
N ALA A 265 20.35 -3.13 13.07
CA ALA A 265 20.09 -4.15 12.06
C ALA A 265 18.90 -3.78 11.17
N PHE A 266 17.83 -3.18 11.71
CA PHE A 266 16.76 -2.61 10.88
C PHE A 266 17.27 -1.46 10.01
N ALA A 267 18.08 -0.54 10.55
CA ALA A 267 18.69 0.53 9.76
C ALA A 267 19.57 -0.02 8.63
N TYR A 268 20.30 -1.11 8.88
CA TYR A 268 21.07 -1.79 7.85
C TYR A 268 20.21 -2.38 6.73
N LEU A 269 19.06 -2.99 7.05
CA LEU A 269 18.11 -3.48 6.04
C LEU A 269 17.51 -2.33 5.22
N ALA A 270 17.13 -1.23 5.87
CA ALA A 270 16.62 -0.04 5.20
C ALA A 270 17.65 0.55 4.24
N ASP A 271 18.92 0.66 4.66
CA ASP A 271 20.03 1.10 3.82
C ASP A 271 20.28 0.15 2.62
N CYS A 272 20.10 -1.16 2.79
CA CYS A 272 20.18 -2.11 1.68
C CYS A 272 19.07 -1.84 0.64
N LEU A 273 17.84 -1.61 1.11
CA LEU A 273 16.70 -1.28 0.23
C LEU A 273 16.97 0.04 -0.51
N ASP A 274 17.51 1.05 0.17
CA ASP A 274 17.81 2.35 -0.43
C ASP A 274 18.90 2.28 -1.50
N GLN A 275 19.83 1.35 -1.41
CA GLN A 275 20.90 1.16 -2.39
C GLN A 275 20.43 0.47 -3.68
N ALA A 276 19.32 -0.29 -3.65
CA ALA A 276 18.81 -0.97 -4.82
C ALA A 276 18.27 0.00 -5.87
N GLN A 277 18.59 -0.23 -7.15
CA GLN A 277 18.22 0.64 -8.26
C GLN A 277 17.04 0.06 -9.04
N PHE A 278 15.88 0.72 -8.97
CA PHE A 278 14.67 0.35 -9.73
C PHE A 278 13.70 1.53 -9.77
N GLN A 279 12.64 1.43 -10.59
CA GLN A 279 11.57 2.43 -10.61
C GLN A 279 10.72 2.30 -9.35
N ARG A 280 10.90 3.23 -8.41
CA ARG A 280 10.27 3.25 -7.11
C ARG A 280 8.96 4.02 -7.11
N THR A 281 8.03 3.57 -6.29
CA THR A 281 6.86 4.33 -5.87
C THR A 281 6.50 3.97 -4.42
N GLY A 282 5.61 4.72 -3.78
CA GLY A 282 5.13 4.42 -2.43
C GLY A 282 6.20 4.56 -1.35
N PHE A 283 6.17 3.64 -0.40
CA PHE A 283 7.00 3.70 0.82
C PHE A 283 8.42 3.19 0.60
N CYS A 284 8.57 2.07 -0.08
CA CYS A 284 9.84 1.32 -0.17
C CYS A 284 10.53 1.23 1.20
N ALA A 285 9.84 0.64 2.17
CA ALA A 285 10.21 0.67 3.59
C ALA A 285 10.19 -0.71 4.24
N LEU A 286 10.64 -0.77 5.48
CA LEU A 286 10.45 -1.94 6.34
C LEU A 286 9.13 -1.80 7.08
N PHE A 287 8.27 -2.80 6.98
CA PHE A 287 7.03 -2.84 7.75
C PHE A 287 7.22 -3.71 8.98
N LEU A 288 6.92 -3.16 10.15
CA LEU A 288 7.14 -3.82 11.44
C LEU A 288 5.82 -3.98 12.22
N PRO A 289 4.80 -4.63 11.63
CA PRO A 289 3.53 -4.88 12.30
C PRO A 289 3.74 -6.00 13.33
N VAL A 290 3.71 -5.66 14.61
CA VAL A 290 4.02 -6.59 15.73
C VAL A 290 3.16 -7.85 15.70
N LEU A 291 1.90 -7.75 15.23
CA LEU A 291 0.99 -8.90 15.18
C LEU A 291 1.03 -9.70 13.87
N GLU A 292 1.73 -9.20 12.84
CA GLU A 292 1.79 -9.84 11.51
C GLU A 292 3.20 -10.37 11.17
N ASP A 293 4.14 -10.28 12.11
CA ASP A 293 5.49 -10.85 11.99
C ASP A 293 5.69 -11.88 13.09
N ALA A 294 5.98 -13.13 12.69
CA ALA A 294 6.07 -14.27 13.61
C ALA A 294 7.10 -14.10 14.73
N THR A 295 8.14 -13.30 14.52
CA THR A 295 9.20 -13.07 15.50
C THR A 295 8.98 -11.81 16.31
N LEU A 296 8.44 -10.74 15.70
CA LEU A 296 8.07 -9.52 16.42
C LEU A 296 6.90 -9.75 17.41
N ALA A 297 6.05 -10.73 17.15
CA ALA A 297 4.91 -11.08 17.99
C ALA A 297 5.28 -11.82 19.29
N ARG A 298 6.52 -12.26 19.46
CA ARG A 298 7.06 -12.91 20.66
C ARG A 298 7.45 -11.91 21.72
#